data_e9e3cfe7b56bda32fc070d83be4f2349
#
_entry.id   e9e3cfe7b56bda32fc070d83be4f2349
#
_cell.length_a   1.000
_cell.length_b   1.000
_cell.length_c   1.000
_cell.angle_alpha   90.00
_cell.angle_beta   90.00
_cell.angle_gamma   90.00
#
_symmetry.space_group_name_H-M   'P 1'
#
loop_
_entity.id
_entity.type
_entity.pdbx_description
1 polymer ?
#
loop_
_entity_poly.entity_id
_entity_poly.type
_entity_poly.pdbx_seq_one_letter_code
_entity_poly.pdbx_strand_id
1 'polypeptide(L)' 'MNERDLLTLESAVTAIEEAATAVAREVERDRLRETSLTRLSTVEAELIRSRLALEKIIQEETR' A
#
# COMPACT_ATOMS: atom_id res chain seq x y z
N MET A 1 4.19 12.01 -18.58
CA MET A 1 4.93 10.86 -18.00
C MET A 1 5.27 9.87 -19.10
N ASN A 2 6.49 9.38 -19.15
CA ASN A 2 6.82 8.38 -20.15
C ASN A 2 6.36 6.99 -19.70
N GLU A 3 6.33 6.04 -20.65
CA GLU A 3 5.83 4.71 -20.40
C GLU A 3 6.62 3.96 -19.32
N ARG A 4 7.92 4.15 -19.28
CA ARG A 4 8.79 3.50 -18.30
C ARG A 4 8.46 3.95 -16.88
N ASP A 5 8.27 5.25 -16.69
CA ASP A 5 7.93 5.80 -15.38
C ASP A 5 6.54 5.36 -14.96
N LEU A 6 5.61 5.30 -15.90
CA LEU A 6 4.27 4.81 -15.64
C LEU A 6 4.30 3.36 -15.13
N LEU A 7 5.04 2.49 -15.82
CA LEU A 7 5.17 1.09 -15.42
C LEU A 7 5.81 0.96 -14.04
N THR A 8 6.81 1.79 -13.75
CA THR A 8 7.45 1.80 -12.43
C THR A 8 6.45 2.15 -11.33
N LEU A 9 5.63 3.17 -11.56
CA LEU A 9 4.63 3.58 -10.57
C LEU A 9 3.52 2.56 -10.42
N GLU A 10 3.09 1.93 -11.51
CA GLU A 10 2.10 0.85 -11.44
C GLU A 10 2.64 -0.35 -10.68
N SER A 11 3.92 -0.68 -10.86
CA SER A 11 4.57 -1.74 -10.07
C SER A 11 4.61 -1.39 -8.58
N ALA A 12 4.85 -0.12 -8.26
CA ALA A 12 4.85 0.35 -6.87
C ALA A 12 3.46 0.19 -6.25
N VAL A 13 2.41 0.52 -6.99
CA VAL A 13 1.03 0.32 -6.51
C VAL A 13 0.79 -1.15 -6.18
N THR A 14 1.16 -2.05 -7.07
CA THR A 14 1.00 -3.49 -6.85
C THR A 14 1.77 -3.95 -5.61
N ALA A 15 3.01 -3.49 -5.44
CA ALA A 15 3.82 -3.84 -4.28
C ALA A 15 3.18 -3.37 -2.97
N ILE A 16 2.62 -2.17 -2.97
CA ILE A 16 1.93 -1.64 -1.79
C ILE A 16 0.67 -2.45 -1.48
N GLU A 17 -0.10 -2.83 -2.50
CA GLU A 17 -1.28 -3.67 -2.32
C GLU A 17 -0.93 -5.03 -1.71
N GLU A 18 0.14 -5.65 -2.19
CA GLU A 18 0.60 -6.92 -1.65
C GLU A 18 1.06 -6.77 -0.20
N ALA A 19 1.79 -5.69 0.10
CA ALA A 19 2.24 -5.41 1.46
C ALA A 19 1.05 -5.18 2.39
N ALA A 20 0.06 -4.40 1.96
CA ALA A 20 -1.13 -4.12 2.77
C ALA A 20 -1.90 -5.41 3.06
N THR A 21 -2.03 -6.29 2.08
CA THR A 21 -2.70 -7.59 2.25
C THR A 21 -1.95 -8.45 3.27
N ALA A 22 -0.62 -8.50 3.18
CA ALA A 22 0.19 -9.28 4.11
C ALA A 22 0.06 -8.76 5.54
N VAL A 23 0.08 -7.44 5.72
CA VAL A 23 -0.10 -6.82 7.04
C VAL A 23 -1.49 -7.13 7.60
N ALA A 24 -2.53 -7.00 6.78
CA ALA A 24 -3.89 -7.30 7.19
C ALA A 24 -4.03 -8.74 7.68
N ARG A 25 -3.41 -9.69 6.99
CA ARG A 25 -3.43 -11.09 7.40
C ARG A 25 -2.75 -11.32 8.74
N GLU A 26 -1.64 -10.63 9.00
CA GLU A 26 -0.95 -10.73 10.29
C GLU A 26 -1.82 -10.19 11.42
N VAL A 27 -2.52 -9.09 11.20
CA VAL A 27 -3.44 -8.53 12.18
C VAL A 27 -4.57 -9.54 12.47
N GLU A 28 -5.12 -10.16 11.43
CA GLU A 28 -6.21 -11.14 11.55
C GLU A 28 -5.78 -12.39 12.33
N ARG A 29 -4.52 -12.79 12.22
CA ARG A 29 -4.01 -13.95 12.97
C ARG A 29 -3.99 -13.73 14.48
N ASP A 30 -3.94 -12.48 14.90
CA ASP A 30 -4.02 -12.10 16.32
C ASP A 30 -2.99 -12.83 17.20
N ARG A 31 -1.77 -12.95 16.70
CA ARG A 31 -0.68 -13.66 17.41
C ARG A 31 0.32 -12.72 18.05
N LEU A 32 0.20 -11.43 17.79
CA LEU A 32 1.12 -10.43 18.30
C LEU A 32 0.54 -9.74 19.52
N ARG A 33 1.40 -9.00 20.23
CA ARG A 33 0.96 -8.18 21.34
C ARG A 33 0.00 -7.11 20.83
N GLU A 34 -0.91 -6.68 21.68
CA GLU A 34 -1.89 -5.66 21.34
C GLU A 34 -1.25 -4.39 20.78
N THR A 35 -0.14 -3.94 21.38
CA THR A 35 0.59 -2.78 20.90
C THR A 35 1.09 -2.96 19.47
N SER A 36 1.64 -4.14 19.18
CA SER A 36 2.13 -4.45 17.83
C SER A 36 0.99 -4.54 16.83
N LEU A 37 -0.14 -5.13 17.22
CA LEU A 37 -1.32 -5.19 16.35
C LEU A 37 -1.84 -3.80 16.02
N THR A 38 -1.88 -2.91 17.00
CA THR A 38 -2.29 -1.53 16.78
C THR A 38 -1.36 -0.82 15.80
N ARG A 39 -0.06 -1.01 15.98
CA ARG A 39 0.94 -0.42 15.07
C ARG A 39 0.81 -0.98 13.66
N LEU A 40 0.58 -2.28 13.52
CA LEU A 40 0.38 -2.90 12.21
C LEU A 40 -0.88 -2.38 11.52
N SER A 41 -1.95 -2.16 12.29
CA SER A 41 -3.17 -1.57 11.72
C SER A 41 -2.91 -0.16 11.18
N THR A 42 -2.06 0.62 11.87
CA THR A 42 -1.64 1.93 11.39
C THR A 42 -0.83 1.82 10.10
N VAL A 43 0.11 0.86 10.05
CA VAL A 43 0.90 0.60 8.84
C VAL A 43 -0.01 0.25 7.68
N GLU A 44 -0.98 -0.62 7.89
CA GLU A 44 -1.94 -1.00 6.85
C GLU A 44 -2.67 0.23 6.32
N ALA A 45 -3.18 1.09 7.20
CA ALA A 45 -3.89 2.30 6.81
C ALA A 45 -2.99 3.24 6.01
N GLU A 46 -1.72 3.37 6.41
CA GLU A 46 -0.76 4.21 5.69
C GLU A 46 -0.41 3.65 4.32
N LEU A 47 -0.29 2.32 4.20
CA LEU A 47 -0.06 1.67 2.91
C LEU A 47 -1.21 1.94 1.95
N ILE A 48 -2.45 1.80 2.42
CA ILE A 48 -3.63 2.06 1.61
C ILE A 48 -3.67 3.53 1.17
N ARG A 49 -3.34 4.44 2.07
CA ARG A 49 -3.28 5.88 1.75
C ARG A 49 -2.22 6.17 0.70
N SER A 50 -1.04 5.54 0.84
CA SER A 50 0.06 5.70 -0.12
C SER A 50 -0.32 5.16 -1.49
N ARG A 51 -1.01 4.01 -1.55
CA ARG A 51 -1.50 3.46 -2.80
C ARG A 51 -2.44 4.44 -3.49
N LEU A 52 -3.40 4.98 -2.77
CA LEU A 52 -4.37 5.93 -3.33
C LEU A 52 -3.67 7.19 -3.85
N ALA A 53 -2.66 7.68 -3.13
CA ALA A 53 -1.88 8.84 -3.57
C ALA A 53 -1.14 8.54 -4.87
N LEU A 54 -0.51 7.35 -4.98
CA LEU A 54 0.18 6.94 -6.21
C LEU A 54 -0.78 6.79 -7.38
N GLU A 55 -1.93 6.17 -7.15
CA GLU A 55 -2.95 6.02 -8.19
C GLU A 55 -3.42 7.38 -8.71
N LYS A 56 -3.56 8.35 -7.81
CA LYS A 56 -3.94 9.70 -8.19
C LYS A 56 -2.86 10.37 -9.05
N ILE A 57 -1.58 10.21 -8.69
CA ILE A 57 -0.48 10.74 -9.48
C ILE A 57 -0.50 10.13 -10.89
N ILE A 58 -0.66 8.81 -10.98
CA ILE A 58 -0.72 8.11 -12.26
C ILE A 58 -1.88 8.66 -13.10
N GLN A 59 -3.04 8.80 -12.50
CA GLN A 59 -4.23 9.31 -13.16
C GLN A 59 -4.02 10.73 -13.70
N GLU A 60 -3.43 11.60 -12.91
CA GLU A 60 -3.18 12.99 -13.30
C GLU A 60 -2.15 13.09 -14.41
N GLU A 61 -1.11 12.26 -14.37
CA GLU A 61 -0.02 12.29 -15.34
C GLU A 61 -0.37 11.60 -16.65
N THR A 62 -1.39 10.75 -16.66
CA THR A 62 -1.79 10.01 -17.86
C THR A 62 -3.02 10.57 -18.54
N ARG A 63 -3.50 11.71 -18.09
CA ARG A 63 -4.63 12.41 -18.74
C ARG A 63 -4.30 12.95 -20.11
#